data_8f16791d8e5ad3266bf2deda226883c3
#
_entry.id   8f16791d8e5ad3266bf2deda226883c3
#
_cell.length_a   1.000
_cell.length_b   1.000
_cell.length_c   1.000
_cell.angle_alpha   90.00
_cell.angle_beta   90.00
_cell.angle_gamma   90.00
#
_symmetry.space_group_name_H-M   'P 1'
#
loop_
_entity.id
_entity.type
_entity.pdbx_description
1 polymer ?
#
loop_
_entity_poly.entity_id
_entity_poly.type
_entity_poly.pdbx_seq_one_letter_code
_entity_poly.pdbx_strand_id
1 'polypeptide(L)' 'MNKITKQLENLYSWTQFYQDRSNKEGIRKCQTEIAQLKQAFNQLKSNKNGKK' A
#
# COMPACT_ATOMS: atom_id res chain seq x y z
N MET A 1 -12.42 -10.13 4.69
CA MET A 1 -11.93 -9.15 4.58
C MET A 1 -10.54 -8.97 4.83
N ASN A 2 -9.84 -8.42 4.05
CA ASN A 2 -8.45 -8.34 4.15
C ASN A 2 -8.07 -7.00 4.69
N LYS A 3 -7.39 -6.99 5.80
CA LYS A 3 -6.93 -5.75 6.38
C LYS A 3 -6.00 -5.02 5.47
N ILE A 4 -5.16 -5.76 4.78
CA ILE A 4 -4.20 -5.13 3.90
C ILE A 4 -4.91 -4.42 2.75
N THR A 5 -5.92 -5.05 2.21
CA THR A 5 -6.67 -4.43 1.13
C THR A 5 -7.29 -3.12 1.60
N LYS A 6 -7.84 -3.14 2.79
CA LYS A 6 -8.46 -1.95 3.31
C LYS A 6 -7.43 -0.85 3.52
N GLN A 7 -6.27 -1.22 4.01
CA GLN A 7 -5.21 -0.23 4.20
C GLN A 7 -4.75 0.34 2.88
N LEU A 8 -4.66 -0.49 1.86
CA LEU A 8 -4.27 -0.01 0.54
C LEU A 8 -5.29 0.99 0.02
N GLU A 9 -6.55 0.68 0.19
CA GLU A 9 -7.58 1.60 -0.27
C GLU A 9 -7.46 2.94 0.44
N ASN A 10 -7.22 2.91 1.73
CA ASN A 10 -7.05 4.14 2.48
C ASN A 10 -5.85 4.93 1.97
N LEU A 11 -4.75 4.24 1.72
CA LEU A 11 -3.56 4.90 1.24
C LEU A 11 -3.77 5.51 -0.13
N TYR A 12 -4.49 4.82 -0.99
CA TYR A 12 -4.78 5.37 -2.30
C TYR A 12 -5.62 6.64 -2.19
N SER A 13 -6.57 6.62 -1.27
CA SER A 13 -7.40 7.80 -1.06
C SER A 13 -6.56 8.96 -0.57
N TRP A 14 -5.68 8.69 0.37
CA TRP A 14 -4.80 9.74 0.89
C TRP A 14 -3.88 10.24 -0.18
N THR A 15 -3.41 9.36 -1.05
CA THR A 15 -2.53 9.76 -2.12
C THR A 15 -3.24 10.77 -3.01
N GLN A 16 -4.48 10.50 -3.34
CA GLN A 16 -5.24 11.43 -4.17
C GLN A 16 -5.42 12.77 -3.46
N PHE A 17 -5.70 12.70 -2.17
CA PHE A 17 -5.87 13.91 -1.38
C PHE A 17 -4.60 14.76 -1.44
N TYR A 18 -3.46 14.13 -1.29
CA TYR A 18 -2.20 14.85 -1.33
C TYR A 18 -1.88 15.35 -2.72
N GLN A 19 -2.25 14.60 -3.73
CA GLN A 19 -2.03 15.03 -5.11
C GLN A 19 -2.82 16.29 -5.39
N ASP A 20 -4.03 16.32 -4.88
CA ASP A 20 -4.87 17.49 -5.08
C ASP A 20 -4.23 18.72 -4.49
N ARG A 21 -3.51 18.56 -3.40
CA ARG A 21 -2.87 19.67 -2.73
C ARG A 21 -1.43 19.86 -3.15
N SER A 22 -0.98 19.07 -4.08
CA SER A 22 0.40 19.13 -4.54
C SER A 22 1.39 18.91 -3.39
N ASN A 23 1.01 18.05 -2.47
CA ASN A 23 1.86 17.77 -1.33
C ASN A 23 2.78 16.60 -1.66
N LYS A 24 3.95 16.92 -2.18
CA LYS A 24 4.86 15.87 -2.63
C LYS A 24 5.33 14.98 -1.50
N GLU A 25 5.53 15.56 -0.34
CA GLU A 25 5.97 14.76 0.79
C GLU A 25 4.92 13.74 1.18
N GLY A 26 3.67 14.17 1.19
CA GLY A 26 2.59 13.26 1.52
C GLY A 26 2.48 12.14 0.51
N ILE A 27 2.61 12.48 -0.76
CA ILE A 27 2.55 11.48 -1.81
C ILE A 27 3.68 10.48 -1.63
N ARG A 28 4.86 10.97 -1.35
CA ARG A 28 6.00 10.10 -1.18
C ARG A 28 5.78 9.12 -0.04
N LYS A 29 5.28 9.63 1.09
CA LYS A 29 5.03 8.78 2.24
C LYS A 29 4.01 7.72 1.90
N CYS A 30 2.94 8.11 1.24
CA CYS A 30 1.91 7.15 0.89
C CYS A 30 2.46 6.10 -0.05
N GLN A 31 3.25 6.50 -1.01
CA GLN A 31 3.81 5.55 -1.97
C GLN A 31 4.72 4.56 -1.27
N THR A 32 5.50 5.04 -0.32
CA THR A 32 6.38 4.15 0.42
C THR A 32 5.57 3.12 1.19
N GLU A 33 4.51 3.57 1.84
CA GLU A 33 3.70 2.64 2.62
C GLU A 33 2.96 1.68 1.71
N ILE A 34 2.50 2.15 0.58
CA ILE A 34 1.83 1.26 -0.36
C ILE A 34 2.79 0.18 -0.82
N ALA A 35 4.02 0.56 -1.12
CA ALA A 35 5.00 -0.42 -1.55
C ALA A 35 5.26 -1.45 -0.47
N GLN A 36 5.34 -1.00 0.76
CA GLN A 36 5.58 -1.92 1.86
C GLN A 36 4.40 -2.88 2.04
N LEU A 37 3.21 -2.37 1.93
CA LEU A 37 2.04 -3.22 2.05
C LEU A 37 1.97 -4.23 0.92
N LYS A 38 2.32 -3.80 -0.27
CA LYS A 38 2.31 -4.71 -1.41
C LYS A 38 3.33 -5.82 -1.21
N GLN A 39 4.48 -5.47 -0.67
CA GLN A 39 5.50 -6.47 -0.41
C GLN A 39 5.00 -7.48 0.61
N ALA A 40 4.39 -6.99 1.66
CA ALA A 40 3.87 -7.90 2.67
C ALA A 40 2.82 -8.82 2.09
N PHE A 41 1.96 -8.26 1.26
CA PHE A 41 0.92 -9.05 0.63
C PHE A 41 1.52 -10.14 -0.26
N ASN A 42 2.54 -9.76 -1.02
CA ASN A 42 3.22 -10.71 -1.89
C ASN A 42 3.89 -11.81 -1.09
N GLN A 43 4.49 -11.44 0.01
CA GLN A 43 5.17 -12.44 0.83
C GLN A 43 4.19 -13.44 1.40
N LEU A 44 3.03 -12.97 1.78
CA LEU A 44 2.01 -13.87 2.28
C LEU A 44 1.59 -14.86 1.21
N LYS A 45 1.42 -14.35 -0.01
CA LYS A 45 1.05 -15.23 -1.10
C LYS A 45 2.15 -16.22 -1.40
N SER A 46 3.38 -15.72 -1.43
CA SER A 46 4.50 -16.59 -1.72
C SER A 46 4.64 -17.68 -0.70
N ASN A 47 4.50 -17.32 0.55
CA ASN A 47 4.59 -18.28 1.60
C ASN A 47 3.60 -19.39 1.42
N LYS A 48 2.42 -19.03 1.03
CA LYS A 48 1.42 -20.00 0.86
C LYS A 48 1.76 -20.94 -0.23
N ASN A 49 2.24 -20.41 -1.34
CA ASN A 49 2.55 -21.24 -2.43
C ASN A 49 3.86 -21.83 -2.34
N GLY A 50 4.71 -21.08 -1.85
CA GLY A 50 6.01 -21.46 -1.91
C GLY A 50 6.43 -22.59 -1.21
N LYS A 51 6.06 -22.78 -0.73
CA LYS A 51 6.59 -23.67 -0.23
C LYS A 51 6.95 -24.46 -0.92
N LYS A 52 7.27 -24.72 -1.39
CA LYS A 52 7.69 -25.41 -2.06
C LYS A 52 8.22 -25.76 -1.96
#